data_076b37e4f11ac6797e9ebf409f1e0995
#
_entry.id   076b37e4f11ac6797e9ebf409f1e0995
#
_cell.length_a   1.000
_cell.length_b   1.000
_cell.length_c   1.000
_cell.angle_alpha   90.00
_cell.angle_beta   90.00
_cell.angle_gamma   90.00
#
_symmetry.space_group_name_H-M   'P 1'
#
loop_
_entity.id
_entity.type
_entity.pdbx_description
1 polymer ?
#
loop_
_entity_poly.entity_id
_entity_poly.type
_entity_poly.pdbx_seq_one_letter_code
_entity_poly.pdbx_strand_id
1 'polypeptide(L)'
;MEKAKKKIAVYLFDIRNRNVGLGEFEWQLGSELARRAEELTMRHGIKFTFIVPRRFIGCFGNNVGYIAISSLSRCVIRYIPRYFDICHITHQMTKLKFMKHARVNLMTVHDINFMYEKSGRKLEQRKRKFAKALKRADELTYISQFVKTDVESHFDTSPKDGSVIYNGVTDLSAVHGDISRFGIADGYLFHISSLLPKKNVHKIVEMMRYLPDERLVVVGDLSTDYISGIKAKIAEWGLSNVTMLEHVSNEEKAELYRHCKAFLFPSLCEGFGLPPLEAMYLGKPVFLSTLTSLPEVGGANAYFFDNLNEENMALTVREGLADFYSHPTEAAEAVRRHAATFTWSHCADSYIQLYLKLLSR
;
A
#
# COMPACT_ATOMS: atom_id res chain seq x y z
N MET A 1 6.31 -15.10 39.86
CA MET A 1 6.02 -13.65 39.75
C MET A 1 5.29 -13.43 38.41
N GLU A 2 4.05 -12.97 38.46
CA GLU A 2 3.31 -12.62 37.24
C GLU A 2 4.00 -11.38 36.61
N LYS A 3 4.57 -11.53 35.39
CA LYS A 3 5.20 -10.40 34.69
C LYS A 3 4.17 -9.29 34.53
N ALA A 4 4.56 -8.05 34.89
CA ALA A 4 3.70 -6.88 34.71
C ALA A 4 3.17 -6.85 33.26
N LYS A 5 1.84 -6.82 33.08
CA LYS A 5 1.19 -6.88 31.77
C LYS A 5 1.43 -5.57 31.01
N LYS A 6 2.20 -5.65 29.94
CA LYS A 6 2.46 -4.53 29.01
C LYS A 6 1.30 -4.42 28.02
N LYS A 7 0.77 -3.21 27.84
CA LYS A 7 -0.45 -2.96 27.05
C LYS A 7 -0.15 -2.14 25.81
N ILE A 8 -0.45 -2.68 24.63
CA ILE A 8 -0.27 -2.00 23.34
C ILE A 8 -1.63 -1.77 22.70
N ALA A 9 -1.96 -0.51 22.43
CA ALA A 9 -3.13 -0.14 21.64
C ALA A 9 -2.71 0.06 20.16
N VAL A 10 -3.45 -0.54 19.22
CA VAL A 10 -3.23 -0.38 17.78
C VAL A 10 -4.50 0.13 17.12
N TYR A 11 -4.42 1.24 16.39
CA TYR A 11 -5.54 1.84 15.65
C TYR A 11 -5.68 1.15 14.29
N LEU A 12 -6.78 0.48 14.07
CA LEU A 12 -7.11 -0.21 12.83
C LEU A 12 -8.48 0.30 12.32
N PHE A 13 -8.52 1.57 11.95
CA PHE A 13 -9.78 2.22 11.59
C PHE A 13 -10.13 2.11 10.11
N ASP A 14 -9.12 2.03 9.26
CA ASP A 14 -9.28 2.04 7.81
C ASP A 14 -9.46 0.61 7.22
N ILE A 15 -9.48 -0.43 8.07
CA ILE A 15 -9.87 -1.81 7.70
C ILE A 15 -11.26 -1.91 7.03
N ARG A 16 -12.04 -0.82 7.05
CA ARG A 16 -13.34 -0.69 6.40
C ARG A 16 -13.27 -0.78 4.88
N ASN A 17 -12.13 -0.45 4.31
CA ASN A 17 -11.89 -0.46 2.87
C ASN A 17 -10.57 -1.15 2.56
N ARG A 18 -10.61 -2.46 2.46
CA ARG A 18 -9.45 -3.31 2.14
C ARG A 18 -8.99 -3.21 0.69
N ASN A 19 -9.76 -2.58 -0.18
CA ASN A 19 -9.40 -2.37 -1.58
C ASN A 19 -8.41 -1.21 -1.77
N VAL A 20 -8.06 -0.51 -0.69
CA VAL A 20 -7.01 0.53 -0.69
C VAL A 20 -5.84 0.10 0.19
N GLY A 21 -4.63 0.48 -0.20
CA GLY A 21 -3.39 0.05 0.46
C GLY A 21 -3.35 0.26 1.97
N LEU A 22 -3.94 1.35 2.47
CA LEU A 22 -4.02 1.62 3.91
C LEU A 22 -4.91 0.61 4.65
N GLY A 23 -6.09 0.30 4.09
CA GLY A 23 -6.99 -0.67 4.71
C GLY A 23 -6.42 -2.08 4.66
N GLU A 24 -5.73 -2.43 3.59
CA GLU A 24 -5.01 -3.71 3.48
C GLU A 24 -3.87 -3.78 4.50
N PHE A 25 -3.04 -2.74 4.63
CA PHE A 25 -1.99 -2.68 5.66
C PHE A 25 -2.56 -2.90 7.07
N GLU A 26 -3.60 -2.17 7.45
CA GLU A 26 -4.20 -2.31 8.78
C GLU A 26 -4.80 -3.70 9.02
N TRP A 27 -5.42 -4.28 8.00
CA TRP A 27 -5.98 -5.63 8.10
C TRP A 27 -4.89 -6.68 8.29
N GLN A 28 -3.86 -6.64 7.46
CA GLN A 28 -2.78 -7.62 7.49
C GLN A 28 -1.93 -7.49 8.76
N LEU A 29 -1.56 -6.26 9.14
CA LEU A 29 -0.85 -6.04 10.40
C LEU A 29 -1.68 -6.52 11.59
N GLY A 30 -2.97 -6.20 11.64
CA GLY A 30 -3.88 -6.65 12.70
C GLY A 30 -3.98 -8.18 12.76
N SER A 31 -4.11 -8.85 11.62
CA SER A 31 -4.16 -10.31 11.51
C SER A 31 -2.89 -10.97 12.02
N GLU A 32 -1.73 -10.47 11.60
CA GLU A 32 -0.43 -11.01 12.00
C GLU A 32 -0.14 -10.79 13.49
N LEU A 33 -0.48 -9.62 14.03
CA LEU A 33 -0.34 -9.35 15.47
C LEU A 33 -1.29 -10.22 16.31
N ALA A 34 -2.52 -10.43 15.85
CA ALA A 34 -3.49 -11.27 16.54
C ALA A 34 -3.05 -12.75 16.56
N ARG A 35 -2.51 -13.25 15.44
CA ARG A 35 -1.97 -14.61 15.32
C ARG A 35 -0.85 -14.89 16.33
N ARG A 36 -0.02 -13.89 16.64
CA ARG A 36 1.11 -13.98 17.57
C ARG A 36 0.77 -13.53 19.00
N ALA A 37 -0.45 -13.04 19.25
CA ALA A 37 -0.82 -12.38 20.50
C ALA A 37 -0.69 -13.30 21.72
N GLU A 38 -1.04 -14.58 21.59
CA GLU A 38 -0.93 -15.56 22.67
C GLU A 38 0.53 -15.81 23.06
N GLU A 39 1.39 -16.09 22.08
CA GLU A 39 2.83 -16.29 22.29
C GLU A 39 3.48 -15.05 22.93
N LEU A 40 3.17 -13.85 22.43
CA LEU A 40 3.70 -12.59 22.97
C LEU A 40 3.20 -12.32 24.39
N THR A 41 1.99 -12.75 24.73
CA THR A 41 1.46 -12.68 26.10
C THR A 41 2.25 -13.62 27.01
N MET A 42 2.48 -14.85 26.60
CA MET A 42 3.22 -15.83 27.41
C MET A 42 4.70 -15.46 27.59
N ARG A 43 5.38 -15.10 26.50
CA ARG A 43 6.83 -14.82 26.53
C ARG A 43 7.19 -13.45 27.11
N HIS A 44 6.42 -12.42 26.78
CA HIS A 44 6.76 -11.02 27.05
C HIS A 44 5.74 -10.27 27.91
N GLY A 45 4.60 -10.88 28.27
CA GLY A 45 3.51 -10.26 29.01
C GLY A 45 2.76 -9.19 28.20
N ILE A 46 2.87 -9.19 26.86
CA ILE A 46 2.26 -8.20 25.98
C ILE A 46 0.78 -8.53 25.75
N LYS A 47 -0.10 -7.55 25.92
CA LYS A 47 -1.52 -7.61 25.58
C LYS A 47 -1.86 -6.54 24.54
N PHE A 48 -2.38 -6.97 23.39
CA PHE A 48 -2.88 -6.06 22.37
C PHE A 48 -4.32 -5.66 22.64
N THR A 49 -4.64 -4.40 22.30
CA THR A 49 -6.00 -3.88 22.24
C THR A 49 -6.16 -3.17 20.90
N PHE A 50 -7.02 -3.70 20.03
CA PHE A 50 -7.29 -3.12 18.74
C PHE A 50 -8.42 -2.11 18.82
N ILE A 51 -8.19 -0.94 18.28
CA ILE A 51 -9.15 0.16 18.25
C ILE A 51 -9.75 0.16 16.85
N VAL A 52 -10.97 -0.38 16.73
CA VAL A 52 -11.63 -0.71 15.46
C VAL A 52 -12.99 -0.06 15.34
N PRO A 53 -13.55 0.14 14.13
CA PRO A 53 -14.96 0.49 13.97
C PRO A 53 -15.86 -0.59 14.59
N ARG A 54 -16.99 -0.21 15.20
CA ARG A 54 -17.85 -1.10 16.00
C ARG A 54 -18.19 -2.44 15.31
N ARG A 55 -18.41 -2.41 13.99
CA ARG A 55 -18.76 -3.61 13.21
C ARG A 55 -17.62 -4.64 13.08
N PHE A 56 -16.40 -4.27 13.43
CA PHE A 56 -15.19 -5.12 13.34
C PHE A 56 -14.71 -5.63 14.71
N ILE A 57 -15.52 -5.48 15.77
CA ILE A 57 -15.23 -6.12 17.06
C ILE A 57 -15.23 -7.63 16.86
N GLY A 58 -14.15 -8.30 17.30
CA GLY A 58 -14.01 -9.76 17.20
C GLY A 58 -13.43 -10.26 15.87
N CYS A 59 -13.26 -9.41 14.84
CA CYS A 59 -12.81 -9.87 13.51
C CYS A 59 -11.38 -10.46 13.49
N PHE A 60 -10.56 -10.18 14.49
CA PHE A 60 -9.21 -10.73 14.65
C PHE A 60 -9.14 -11.81 15.76
N GLY A 61 -10.29 -12.37 16.20
CA GLY A 61 -10.37 -13.42 17.23
C GLY A 61 -10.31 -12.88 18.66
N ASN A 62 -10.16 -13.78 19.63
CA ASN A 62 -10.30 -13.51 21.06
C ASN A 62 -8.97 -13.29 21.80
N ASN A 63 -7.84 -13.53 21.16
CA ASN A 63 -6.50 -13.36 21.76
C ASN A 63 -6.09 -11.88 21.90
N VAL A 64 -6.91 -10.96 21.39
CA VAL A 64 -6.73 -9.50 21.47
C VAL A 64 -7.97 -8.85 22.08
N GLY A 65 -7.77 -7.74 22.79
CA GLY A 65 -8.88 -6.91 23.26
C GLY A 65 -9.36 -5.94 22.20
N TYR A 66 -10.57 -5.40 22.35
CA TYR A 66 -11.16 -4.45 21.41
C TYR A 66 -11.66 -3.20 22.11
N ILE A 67 -11.50 -2.06 21.43
CA ILE A 67 -12.18 -0.80 21.73
C ILE A 67 -12.94 -0.35 20.48
N ALA A 68 -14.27 -0.23 20.61
CA ALA A 68 -15.09 0.25 19.52
C ALA A 68 -14.94 1.76 19.29
N ILE A 69 -14.83 2.18 18.03
CA ILE A 69 -14.84 3.57 17.62
C ILE A 69 -16.03 3.83 16.69
N SER A 70 -16.70 4.94 16.93
CA SER A 70 -17.67 5.55 16.03
C SER A 70 -17.16 6.90 15.50
N SER A 71 -17.85 7.45 14.54
CA SER A 71 -17.55 8.81 14.04
C SER A 71 -17.62 9.88 15.14
N LEU A 72 -18.48 9.71 16.15
CA LEU A 72 -18.64 10.62 17.29
C LEU A 72 -17.59 10.36 18.37
N SER A 73 -17.26 9.11 18.69
CA SER A 73 -16.32 8.76 19.77
C SER A 73 -14.85 9.04 19.43
N ARG A 74 -14.50 9.29 18.14
CA ARG A 74 -13.13 9.62 17.72
C ARG A 74 -12.52 10.81 18.44
N CYS A 75 -13.32 11.79 18.84
CA CYS A 75 -12.84 12.95 19.58
C CYS A 75 -12.64 12.67 21.06
N VAL A 76 -13.36 11.69 21.62
CA VAL A 76 -13.40 11.38 23.04
C VAL A 76 -12.41 10.28 23.44
N ILE A 77 -12.05 9.40 22.51
CA ILE A 77 -11.18 8.23 22.78
C ILE A 77 -9.83 8.60 23.44
N ARG A 78 -9.30 9.80 23.15
CA ARG A 78 -8.07 10.31 23.77
C ARG A 78 -8.18 10.50 25.29
N TYR A 79 -9.38 10.58 25.82
CA TYR A 79 -9.66 10.80 27.23
C TYR A 79 -10.06 9.51 27.97
N ILE A 80 -10.07 8.35 27.26
CA ILE A 80 -10.33 7.08 27.95
C ILE A 80 -9.25 6.88 28.99
N PRO A 81 -9.63 6.70 30.28
CA PRO A 81 -8.68 6.56 31.38
C PRO A 81 -8.07 5.15 31.40
N ARG A 82 -7.56 4.70 30.26
CA ARG A 82 -6.81 3.46 30.12
C ARG A 82 -5.36 3.81 29.86
N TYR A 83 -4.49 3.31 30.68
CA TYR A 83 -3.05 3.40 30.47
C TYR A 83 -2.61 2.34 29.45
N PHE A 84 -1.90 2.77 28.42
CA PHE A 84 -1.19 1.92 27.47
C PHE A 84 0.29 2.26 27.47
N ASP A 85 1.15 1.24 27.42
CA ASP A 85 2.59 1.46 27.27
C ASP A 85 2.89 2.01 25.88
N ILE A 86 2.24 1.47 24.84
CA ILE A 86 2.36 1.97 23.47
C ILE A 86 0.97 2.21 22.91
N CYS A 87 0.79 3.35 22.23
CA CYS A 87 -0.34 3.64 21.35
C CYS A 87 0.17 3.79 19.93
N HIS A 88 -0.07 2.80 19.08
CA HIS A 88 0.33 2.83 17.69
C HIS A 88 -0.80 3.37 16.80
N ILE A 89 -0.57 4.50 16.19
CA ILE A 89 -1.42 5.11 15.16
C ILE A 89 -0.87 4.71 13.80
N THR A 90 -1.64 3.92 13.08
CA THR A 90 -1.27 3.30 11.80
C THR A 90 -1.38 4.23 10.58
N HIS A 91 -1.85 5.47 10.76
CA HIS A 91 -2.02 6.42 9.65
C HIS A 91 -1.81 7.88 10.10
N GLN A 92 -0.85 8.57 9.47
CA GLN A 92 -0.42 9.94 9.82
C GLN A 92 -1.52 11.01 9.69
N MET A 93 -2.47 10.82 8.78
CA MET A 93 -3.56 11.79 8.52
C MET A 93 -4.89 11.41 9.16
N THR A 94 -4.90 10.42 10.04
CA THR A 94 -6.11 9.97 10.73
C THR A 94 -6.82 11.12 11.47
N LYS A 95 -8.14 11.01 11.59
CA LYS A 95 -8.95 11.89 12.46
C LYS A 95 -8.83 11.51 13.94
N LEU A 96 -8.23 10.37 14.23
CA LEU A 96 -7.97 9.93 15.60
C LEU A 96 -6.88 10.81 16.22
N LYS A 97 -6.98 11.01 17.52
CA LYS A 97 -5.98 11.76 18.29
C LYS A 97 -5.19 10.79 19.14
N PHE A 98 -3.90 11.04 19.30
CA PHE A 98 -3.06 10.29 20.23
C PHE A 98 -3.68 10.22 21.62
N MET A 99 -3.55 9.08 22.27
CA MET A 99 -4.02 8.91 23.64
C MET A 99 -3.13 9.70 24.60
N LYS A 100 -3.74 10.50 25.48
CA LYS A 100 -3.01 11.27 26.48
C LYS A 100 -2.30 10.41 27.53
N HIS A 101 -2.78 9.19 27.72
CA HIS A 101 -2.31 8.27 28.76
C HIS A 101 -1.50 7.10 28.17
N ALA A 102 -0.95 7.24 26.97
CA ALA A 102 0.05 6.32 26.46
C ALA A 102 1.44 6.80 26.88
N ARG A 103 2.32 5.86 27.27
CA ARG A 103 3.72 6.16 27.57
C ARG A 103 4.49 6.52 26.31
N VAL A 104 4.23 5.81 25.22
CA VAL A 104 4.81 6.04 23.88
C VAL A 104 3.71 6.12 22.85
N ASN A 105 3.68 7.18 22.06
CA ASN A 105 2.85 7.32 20.88
C ASN A 105 3.68 7.03 19.63
N LEU A 106 3.47 5.87 19.02
CA LEU A 106 4.08 5.46 17.76
C LEU A 106 3.17 5.86 16.60
N MET A 107 3.74 6.38 15.51
CA MET A 107 2.98 6.73 14.31
C MET A 107 3.63 6.13 13.06
N THR A 108 2.84 5.40 12.26
CA THR A 108 3.24 4.99 10.91
C THR A 108 2.89 6.09 9.90
N VAL A 109 3.86 6.42 9.06
CA VAL A 109 3.71 7.35 7.94
C VAL A 109 3.72 6.57 6.64
N HIS A 110 2.61 6.66 5.88
CA HIS A 110 2.47 5.98 4.60
C HIS A 110 2.95 6.83 3.42
N ASP A 111 2.73 8.13 3.48
CA ASP A 111 3.15 9.09 2.45
C ASP A 111 2.93 10.54 2.93
N ILE A 112 3.46 11.46 2.14
CA ILE A 112 3.08 12.88 2.16
C ILE A 112 2.63 13.34 0.77
N ASN A 113 1.95 12.48 0.02
CA ASN A 113 1.48 12.72 -1.35
C ASN A 113 0.70 14.03 -1.51
N PHE A 114 0.09 14.53 -0.43
CA PHE A 114 -0.56 15.84 -0.43
C PHE A 114 0.40 16.99 -0.77
N MET A 115 1.71 16.81 -0.62
CA MET A 115 2.74 17.79 -1.02
C MET A 115 2.76 17.97 -2.53
N TYR A 116 2.49 16.91 -3.28
CA TYR A 116 2.51 16.85 -4.73
C TYR A 116 1.13 17.02 -5.37
N GLU A 117 0.06 16.65 -4.63
CA GLU A 117 -1.32 16.67 -5.15
C GLU A 117 -2.09 17.95 -4.83
N LYS A 118 -1.66 18.72 -3.86
CA LYS A 118 -2.41 19.88 -3.35
C LYS A 118 -1.60 21.16 -3.54
N SER A 119 -2.31 22.28 -3.63
CA SER A 119 -1.71 23.61 -3.74
C SER A 119 -2.44 24.63 -2.84
N GLY A 120 -1.83 25.80 -2.68
CA GLY A 120 -2.41 26.95 -1.98
C GLY A 120 -2.90 26.62 -0.57
N ARG A 121 -4.06 27.13 -0.18
CA ARG A 121 -4.61 26.99 1.19
C ARG A 121 -4.81 25.54 1.61
N LYS A 122 -5.17 24.64 0.67
CA LYS A 122 -5.38 23.21 0.98
C LYS A 122 -4.07 22.53 1.34
N LEU A 123 -2.99 22.82 0.65
CA LEU A 123 -1.65 22.32 0.96
C LEU A 123 -1.22 22.79 2.36
N GLU A 124 -1.32 24.09 2.66
CA GLU A 124 -0.92 24.62 3.95
C GLU A 124 -1.71 24.03 5.13
N GLN A 125 -3.01 23.78 4.93
CA GLN A 125 -3.82 23.09 5.95
C GLN A 125 -3.33 21.65 6.21
N ARG A 126 -2.96 20.92 5.16
CA ARG A 126 -2.43 19.56 5.26
C ARG A 126 -1.05 19.56 5.95
N LYS A 127 -0.15 20.45 5.54
CA LYS A 127 1.18 20.65 6.17
C LYS A 127 1.04 20.90 7.67
N ARG A 128 0.18 21.85 8.08
CA ARG A 128 -0.05 22.15 9.50
C ARG A 128 -0.63 20.98 10.27
N LYS A 129 -1.55 20.22 9.65
CA LYS A 129 -2.13 19.02 10.28
C LYS A 129 -1.07 17.95 10.49
N PHE A 130 -0.26 17.68 9.49
CA PHE A 130 0.80 16.68 9.55
C PHE A 130 1.90 17.08 10.54
N ALA A 131 2.39 18.32 10.50
CA ALA A 131 3.36 18.82 11.48
C ALA A 131 2.85 18.72 12.94
N LYS A 132 1.54 18.94 13.16
CA LYS A 132 0.91 18.69 14.46
C LYS A 132 0.91 17.21 14.86
N ALA A 133 0.75 16.30 13.93
CA ALA A 133 0.81 14.86 14.20
C ALA A 133 2.25 14.45 14.54
N LEU A 134 3.22 14.88 13.74
CA LEU A 134 4.66 14.66 14.01
C LEU A 134 5.08 15.10 15.41
N LYS A 135 4.70 16.32 15.84
CA LYS A 135 5.03 16.83 17.19
C LYS A 135 4.45 16.00 18.34
N ARG A 136 3.40 15.22 18.10
CA ARG A 136 2.71 14.42 19.12
C ARG A 136 3.13 12.96 19.14
N ALA A 137 3.74 12.48 18.08
CA ALA A 137 4.36 11.18 18.05
C ALA A 137 5.67 11.22 18.85
N ASP A 138 5.92 10.19 19.63
CA ASP A 138 7.19 10.00 20.34
C ASP A 138 8.16 9.19 19.46
N GLU A 139 7.62 8.31 18.60
CA GLU A 139 8.37 7.47 17.67
C GLU A 139 7.66 7.43 16.31
N LEU A 140 8.44 7.27 15.22
CA LEU A 140 7.94 7.22 13.85
C LEU A 140 8.34 5.91 13.16
N THR A 141 7.45 5.42 12.29
CA THR A 141 7.81 4.42 11.29
C THR A 141 7.39 4.89 9.91
N TYR A 142 8.13 4.48 8.91
CA TYR A 142 7.89 4.80 7.50
C TYR A 142 7.78 3.50 6.70
N ILE A 143 6.87 3.45 5.73
CA ILE A 143 6.62 2.23 4.96
C ILE A 143 7.62 1.99 3.83
N SER A 144 8.52 2.95 3.56
CA SER A 144 9.62 2.85 2.60
C SER A 144 10.74 3.83 2.95
N GLN A 145 11.93 3.62 2.44
CA GLN A 145 13.05 4.54 2.59
C GLN A 145 12.76 5.88 1.90
N PHE A 146 12.10 5.81 0.73
CA PHE A 146 11.64 7.02 0.04
C PHE A 146 10.75 7.87 0.95
N VAL A 147 9.72 7.27 1.58
CA VAL A 147 8.81 8.02 2.47
C VAL A 147 9.56 8.65 3.65
N LYS A 148 10.55 7.95 4.23
CA LYS A 148 11.41 8.51 5.28
C LYS A 148 12.12 9.75 4.77
N THR A 149 12.87 9.63 3.70
CA THR A 149 13.65 10.73 3.10
C THR A 149 12.76 11.91 2.68
N ASP A 150 11.60 11.61 2.07
CA ASP A 150 10.65 12.63 1.63
C ASP A 150 10.06 13.41 2.81
N VAL A 151 9.69 12.74 3.89
CA VAL A 151 9.20 13.40 5.11
C VAL A 151 10.29 14.25 5.76
N GLU A 152 11.50 13.71 5.92
CA GLU A 152 12.63 14.41 6.54
C GLU A 152 13.10 15.62 5.75
N SER A 153 12.93 15.62 4.41
CA SER A 153 13.25 16.78 3.55
C SER A 153 12.23 17.92 3.67
N HIS A 154 11.00 17.64 4.08
CA HIS A 154 9.92 18.60 4.12
C HIS A 154 9.49 19.03 5.54
N PHE A 155 9.83 18.24 6.55
CA PHE A 155 9.38 18.43 7.93
C PHE A 155 10.51 18.13 8.93
N ASP A 156 10.58 18.93 9.98
CA ASP A 156 11.45 18.63 11.12
C ASP A 156 10.88 17.43 11.91
N THR A 157 11.59 16.33 11.87
CA THR A 157 11.29 15.10 12.61
C THR A 157 12.13 14.94 13.87
N SER A 158 13.12 15.81 14.08
CA SER A 158 14.06 15.76 15.20
C SER A 158 13.35 15.83 16.57
N PRO A 159 13.82 15.13 17.61
CA PRO A 159 14.96 14.20 17.63
C PRO A 159 14.61 12.73 17.31
N LYS A 160 13.53 12.47 16.54
CA LYS A 160 13.02 11.13 16.25
C LYS A 160 13.77 10.51 15.09
N ASP A 161 14.50 9.44 15.34
CA ASP A 161 15.11 8.61 14.30
C ASP A 161 14.12 7.50 13.92
N GLY A 162 13.22 7.82 13.00
CA GLY A 162 12.15 6.91 12.60
C GLY A 162 12.66 5.68 11.83
N SER A 163 12.13 4.51 12.15
CA SER A 163 12.50 3.25 11.52
C SER A 163 11.71 3.03 10.21
N VAL A 164 12.36 2.47 9.20
CA VAL A 164 11.68 1.97 7.99
C VAL A 164 11.21 0.55 8.26
N ILE A 165 9.91 0.29 8.04
CA ILE A 165 9.30 -1.03 8.10
C ILE A 165 8.46 -1.19 6.85
N TYR A 166 8.96 -1.99 5.90
CA TYR A 166 8.28 -2.25 4.64
C TYR A 166 6.93 -2.95 4.84
N ASN A 167 5.97 -2.60 4.00
CA ASN A 167 4.72 -3.35 3.91
C ASN A 167 4.99 -4.75 3.35
N GLY A 168 4.10 -5.69 3.64
CA GLY A 168 4.07 -6.98 2.97
C GLY A 168 3.24 -6.91 1.69
N VAL A 169 3.33 -7.95 0.89
CA VAL A 169 2.43 -8.23 -0.23
C VAL A 169 1.54 -9.44 0.12
N THR A 170 0.31 -9.42 -0.35
CA THR A 170 -0.62 -10.53 -0.19
C THR A 170 -0.34 -11.58 -1.25
N ASP A 171 -0.13 -12.83 -0.82
CA ASP A 171 0.00 -13.98 -1.72
C ASP A 171 -1.32 -14.23 -2.44
N LEU A 172 -1.33 -14.00 -3.74
CA LEU A 172 -2.47 -14.26 -4.61
C LEU A 172 -2.37 -15.61 -5.34
N SER A 173 -1.34 -16.41 -5.10
CA SER A 173 -1.10 -17.67 -5.84
C SER A 173 -2.22 -18.70 -5.64
N ALA A 174 -2.79 -18.76 -4.44
CA ALA A 174 -3.90 -19.65 -4.10
C ALA A 174 -5.30 -19.03 -4.31
N VAL A 175 -5.37 -17.77 -4.76
CA VAL A 175 -6.64 -17.09 -5.00
C VAL A 175 -7.04 -17.33 -6.46
N HIS A 176 -8.21 -17.93 -6.67
CA HIS A 176 -8.76 -18.25 -7.99
C HIS A 176 -10.14 -17.62 -8.17
N GLY A 177 -10.45 -17.25 -9.41
CA GLY A 177 -11.72 -16.65 -9.80
C GLY A 177 -12.06 -16.97 -11.26
N ASP A 178 -13.13 -16.38 -11.76
CA ASP A 178 -13.55 -16.49 -13.16
C ASP A 178 -13.61 -15.09 -13.78
N ILE A 179 -12.86 -14.89 -14.87
CA ILE A 179 -12.82 -13.66 -15.65
C ILE A 179 -13.50 -13.79 -17.02
N SER A 180 -14.16 -14.92 -17.29
CA SER A 180 -14.85 -15.19 -18.57
C SER A 180 -15.88 -14.12 -18.92
N ARG A 181 -16.53 -13.53 -17.92
CA ARG A 181 -17.52 -12.44 -18.11
C ARG A 181 -16.95 -11.20 -18.80
N PHE A 182 -15.63 -11.01 -18.77
CA PHE A 182 -14.98 -9.87 -19.41
C PHE A 182 -14.67 -10.12 -20.89
N GLY A 183 -14.70 -11.36 -21.37
CA GLY A 183 -14.42 -11.70 -22.77
C GLY A 183 -13.00 -11.34 -23.23
N ILE A 184 -12.04 -11.31 -22.30
CA ILE A 184 -10.66 -10.89 -22.55
C ILE A 184 -9.82 -12.14 -22.85
N ALA A 185 -9.09 -12.13 -23.97
CA ALA A 185 -8.12 -13.18 -24.27
C ALA A 185 -6.79 -12.91 -23.53
N ASP A 186 -6.10 -13.97 -23.12
CA ASP A 186 -4.84 -13.94 -22.37
C ASP A 186 -3.69 -13.16 -23.05
N GLY A 187 -2.70 -12.75 -22.29
CA GLY A 187 -1.50 -12.13 -22.81
C GLY A 187 -1.63 -10.62 -23.06
N TYR A 188 -2.40 -9.91 -22.26
CA TYR A 188 -2.54 -8.45 -22.30
C TYR A 188 -1.55 -7.75 -21.37
N LEU A 189 -1.24 -6.50 -21.64
CA LEU A 189 -0.63 -5.57 -20.70
C LEU A 189 -1.68 -5.16 -19.67
N PHE A 190 -1.32 -5.06 -18.39
CA PHE A 190 -2.27 -4.87 -17.31
C PHE A 190 -1.94 -3.66 -16.44
N HIS A 191 -2.97 -2.92 -16.05
CA HIS A 191 -2.89 -1.87 -15.03
C HIS A 191 -4.12 -1.92 -14.12
N ILE A 192 -3.90 -1.85 -12.82
CA ILE A 192 -4.95 -1.69 -11.82
C ILE A 192 -4.58 -0.62 -10.80
N SER A 193 -5.48 0.32 -10.57
CA SER A 193 -5.31 1.36 -9.55
C SER A 193 -6.62 2.10 -9.26
N SER A 194 -6.56 3.13 -8.41
CA SER A 194 -7.65 4.08 -8.20
C SER A 194 -7.90 5.02 -9.38
N LEU A 195 -7.16 4.88 -10.48
CA LEU A 195 -7.24 5.67 -11.72
C LEU A 195 -7.26 7.21 -11.49
N LEU A 196 -6.56 7.68 -10.46
CA LEU A 196 -6.34 9.12 -10.25
C LEU A 196 -5.23 9.64 -11.17
N PRO A 197 -5.17 10.96 -11.48
CA PRO A 197 -4.16 11.53 -12.38
C PRO A 197 -2.72 11.15 -12.05
N LYS A 198 -2.38 11.00 -10.76
CA LYS A 198 -1.06 10.55 -10.31
C LYS A 198 -0.68 9.13 -10.74
N LYS A 199 -1.66 8.30 -11.12
CA LYS A 199 -1.41 6.94 -11.64
C LYS A 199 -0.99 6.94 -13.09
N ASN A 200 -1.08 8.09 -13.74
CA ASN A 200 -0.55 8.36 -15.07
C ASN A 200 -1.11 7.45 -16.19
N VAL A 201 -2.37 7.04 -16.02
CA VAL A 201 -3.04 6.08 -16.92
C VAL A 201 -3.14 6.61 -18.36
N HIS A 202 -3.28 7.93 -18.53
CA HIS A 202 -3.31 8.53 -19.86
C HIS A 202 -2.03 8.20 -20.65
N LYS A 203 -0.85 8.15 -19.99
CA LYS A 203 0.41 7.81 -20.67
C LYS A 203 0.46 6.34 -21.10
N ILE A 204 -0.12 5.43 -20.30
CA ILE A 204 -0.25 4.01 -20.72
C ILE A 204 -1.15 3.91 -21.95
N VAL A 205 -2.26 4.64 -21.97
CA VAL A 205 -3.19 4.63 -23.11
C VAL A 205 -2.57 5.29 -24.36
N GLU A 206 -1.87 6.43 -24.20
CA GLU A 206 -1.14 7.10 -25.26
C GLU A 206 -0.07 6.18 -25.88
N MET A 207 0.64 5.41 -25.06
CA MET A 207 1.64 4.43 -25.47
C MET A 207 1.06 3.34 -26.36
N MET A 208 -0.21 2.94 -26.19
CA MET A 208 -0.83 1.88 -27.00
C MET A 208 -0.93 2.21 -28.50
N ARG A 209 -0.80 3.47 -28.88
CA ARG A 209 -0.68 3.90 -30.29
C ARG A 209 0.58 3.34 -30.96
N TYR A 210 1.62 3.11 -30.17
CA TYR A 210 2.92 2.57 -30.61
C TYR A 210 3.02 1.05 -30.40
N LEU A 211 2.00 0.42 -29.83
CA LEU A 211 1.93 -1.03 -29.57
C LEU A 211 0.64 -1.64 -30.17
N PRO A 212 0.44 -1.56 -31.49
CA PRO A 212 -0.81 -2.00 -32.13
C PRO A 212 -1.09 -3.51 -31.97
N ASP A 213 -0.05 -4.32 -31.81
CA ASP A 213 -0.15 -5.77 -31.64
C ASP A 213 -0.36 -6.20 -30.18
N GLU A 214 -0.21 -5.28 -29.23
CA GLU A 214 -0.46 -5.54 -27.81
C GLU A 214 -1.86 -5.09 -27.41
N ARG A 215 -2.41 -5.74 -26.40
CA ARG A 215 -3.70 -5.37 -25.78
C ARG A 215 -3.45 -4.82 -24.39
N LEU A 216 -4.25 -3.86 -23.97
CA LEU A 216 -4.19 -3.25 -22.63
C LEU A 216 -5.51 -3.47 -21.90
N VAL A 217 -5.43 -3.95 -20.67
CA VAL A 217 -6.54 -4.02 -19.73
C VAL A 217 -6.26 -3.07 -18.56
N VAL A 218 -7.18 -2.14 -18.32
CA VAL A 218 -7.12 -1.14 -17.24
C VAL A 218 -8.28 -1.36 -16.30
N VAL A 219 -7.98 -1.50 -15.00
CA VAL A 219 -9.00 -1.73 -13.95
C VAL A 219 -9.01 -0.59 -12.95
N GLY A 220 -10.20 -0.10 -12.60
CA GLY A 220 -10.39 0.89 -11.53
C GLY A 220 -11.72 1.63 -11.62
N ASP A 221 -11.81 2.77 -10.93
CA ASP A 221 -13.01 3.62 -10.93
C ASP A 221 -13.10 4.41 -12.25
N LEU A 222 -14.07 4.07 -13.07
CA LEU A 222 -14.30 4.68 -14.39
C LEU A 222 -15.22 5.91 -14.36
N SER A 223 -15.66 6.35 -13.18
CA SER A 223 -16.66 7.43 -13.02
C SER A 223 -16.07 8.85 -13.00
N THR A 224 -14.75 9.00 -13.03
CA THR A 224 -14.08 10.30 -12.88
C THR A 224 -13.98 11.09 -14.19
N ASP A 225 -13.95 12.43 -14.11
CA ASP A 225 -13.73 13.31 -15.28
C ASP A 225 -12.39 13.01 -15.98
N TYR A 226 -11.36 12.64 -15.19
CA TYR A 226 -10.06 12.25 -15.75
C TYR A 226 -10.19 11.03 -16.67
N ILE A 227 -10.95 10.02 -16.27
CA ILE A 227 -11.17 8.82 -17.08
C ILE A 227 -12.10 9.11 -18.27
N SER A 228 -13.07 9.99 -18.10
CA SER A 228 -13.90 10.45 -19.23
C SER A 228 -13.04 11.08 -20.33
N GLY A 229 -12.04 11.90 -19.95
CA GLY A 229 -11.07 12.45 -20.89
C GLY A 229 -10.21 11.38 -21.59
N ILE A 230 -9.82 10.33 -20.88
CA ILE A 230 -9.06 9.20 -21.46
C ILE A 230 -9.93 8.41 -22.46
N LYS A 231 -11.19 8.12 -22.11
CA LYS A 231 -12.15 7.44 -23.00
C LYS A 231 -12.37 8.23 -24.30
N ALA A 232 -12.47 9.57 -24.21
CA ALA A 232 -12.58 10.42 -25.38
C ALA A 232 -11.36 10.30 -26.31
N LYS A 233 -10.15 10.26 -25.74
CA LYS A 233 -8.91 10.07 -26.52
C LYS A 233 -8.82 8.66 -27.14
N ILE A 234 -9.24 7.62 -26.45
CA ILE A 234 -9.31 6.26 -26.99
C ILE A 234 -10.20 6.25 -28.25
N ALA A 235 -11.37 6.90 -28.18
CA ALA A 235 -12.28 7.02 -29.31
C ALA A 235 -11.71 7.89 -30.45
N GLU A 236 -11.12 9.04 -30.13
CA GLU A 236 -10.47 9.94 -31.07
C GLU A 236 -9.36 9.25 -31.89
N TRP A 237 -8.56 8.43 -31.22
CA TRP A 237 -7.43 7.70 -31.84
C TRP A 237 -7.82 6.35 -32.43
N GLY A 238 -9.08 5.94 -32.30
CA GLY A 238 -9.57 4.67 -32.79
C GLY A 238 -8.87 3.45 -32.16
N LEU A 239 -8.47 3.54 -30.90
CA LEU A 239 -7.77 2.46 -30.22
C LEU A 239 -8.75 1.32 -29.88
N SER A 240 -8.68 0.22 -30.63
CA SER A 240 -9.46 -1.00 -30.38
C SER A 240 -8.77 -1.98 -29.43
N ASN A 241 -7.51 -1.72 -29.06
CA ASN A 241 -6.67 -2.58 -28.26
C ASN A 241 -6.64 -2.20 -26.76
N VAL A 242 -7.55 -1.32 -26.30
CA VAL A 242 -7.66 -0.89 -24.90
C VAL A 242 -9.01 -1.29 -24.32
N THR A 243 -9.01 -2.07 -23.25
CA THR A 243 -10.20 -2.48 -22.50
C THR A 243 -10.15 -1.86 -21.11
N MET A 244 -11.24 -1.24 -20.66
CA MET A 244 -11.36 -0.65 -19.32
C MET A 244 -12.45 -1.37 -18.52
N LEU A 245 -12.11 -1.81 -17.30
CA LEU A 245 -12.99 -2.59 -16.42
C LEU A 245 -13.19 -1.89 -15.08
N GLU A 246 -14.36 -2.11 -14.51
CA GLU A 246 -14.69 -1.70 -13.14
C GLU A 246 -15.35 -2.85 -12.36
N HIS A 247 -15.52 -2.68 -11.06
CA HIS A 247 -16.18 -3.66 -10.19
C HIS A 247 -15.55 -5.06 -10.25
N VAL A 248 -14.21 -5.11 -10.21
CA VAL A 248 -13.43 -6.35 -10.21
C VAL A 248 -13.27 -6.83 -8.77
N SER A 249 -13.62 -8.11 -8.51
CA SER A 249 -13.42 -8.75 -7.20
C SER A 249 -11.93 -9.05 -6.95
N ASN A 250 -11.57 -9.44 -5.72
CA ASN A 250 -10.20 -9.83 -5.42
C ASN A 250 -9.78 -11.12 -6.14
N GLU A 251 -10.71 -12.05 -6.33
CA GLU A 251 -10.53 -13.28 -7.07
C GLU A 251 -10.30 -13.00 -8.56
N GLU A 252 -11.13 -12.15 -9.15
CA GLU A 252 -10.97 -11.70 -10.54
C GLU A 252 -9.67 -10.90 -10.72
N LYS A 253 -9.29 -10.06 -9.75
CA LYS A 253 -8.01 -9.34 -9.75
C LYS A 253 -6.84 -10.31 -9.83
N ALA A 254 -6.85 -11.39 -9.05
CA ALA A 254 -5.79 -12.39 -9.07
C ALA A 254 -5.69 -13.09 -10.43
N GLU A 255 -6.83 -13.42 -11.06
CA GLU A 255 -6.83 -13.98 -12.40
C GLU A 255 -6.37 -12.97 -13.45
N LEU A 256 -6.77 -11.71 -13.36
CA LEU A 256 -6.28 -10.68 -14.29
C LEU A 256 -4.75 -10.52 -14.22
N TYR A 257 -4.14 -10.58 -13.05
CA TYR A 257 -2.68 -10.66 -12.93
C TYR A 257 -2.11 -11.95 -13.52
N ARG A 258 -2.76 -13.09 -13.29
CA ARG A 258 -2.27 -14.41 -13.74
C ARG A 258 -2.25 -14.52 -15.26
N HIS A 259 -3.26 -13.95 -15.93
CA HIS A 259 -3.42 -14.01 -17.38
C HIS A 259 -2.78 -12.83 -18.12
N CYS A 260 -2.25 -11.82 -17.42
CA CYS A 260 -1.53 -10.74 -18.09
C CYS A 260 -0.15 -11.18 -18.58
N LYS A 261 0.33 -10.51 -19.63
CA LYS A 261 1.70 -10.63 -20.16
C LYS A 261 2.68 -9.80 -19.33
N ALA A 262 2.27 -8.61 -18.90
CA ALA A 262 3.07 -7.71 -18.07
C ALA A 262 2.18 -6.77 -17.28
N PHE A 263 2.72 -6.22 -16.20
CA PHE A 263 2.05 -5.20 -15.39
C PHE A 263 2.71 -3.83 -15.55
N LEU A 264 1.91 -2.81 -15.83
CA LEU A 264 2.37 -1.44 -16.10
C LEU A 264 1.97 -0.51 -14.96
N PHE A 265 2.93 0.21 -14.37
CA PHE A 265 2.65 1.10 -13.26
C PHE A 265 3.52 2.37 -13.28
N PRO A 266 3.32 3.29 -14.26
CA PRO A 266 4.07 4.53 -14.40
C PRO A 266 3.58 5.63 -13.44
N SER A 267 3.26 5.28 -12.20
CA SER A 267 2.73 6.20 -11.21
C SER A 267 3.73 7.32 -10.90
N LEU A 268 3.22 8.54 -10.74
CA LEU A 268 4.03 9.74 -10.43
C LEU A 268 4.31 9.88 -8.94
N CYS A 269 3.49 9.23 -8.09
CA CYS A 269 3.60 9.41 -6.64
C CYS A 269 3.01 8.22 -5.87
N GLU A 270 3.88 7.47 -5.19
CA GLU A 270 3.55 6.32 -4.35
C GLU A 270 4.29 6.39 -3.02
N GLY A 271 3.63 5.88 -1.96
CA GLY A 271 4.30 5.65 -0.69
C GLY A 271 4.99 4.28 -0.62
N PHE A 272 4.50 3.29 -1.42
CA PHE A 272 5.06 1.95 -1.50
C PHE A 272 4.91 1.37 -2.92
N GLY A 273 3.82 0.71 -3.24
CA GLY A 273 3.62 0.07 -4.54
C GLY A 273 3.17 -1.38 -4.40
N LEU A 274 2.06 -1.63 -3.71
CA LEU A 274 1.52 -2.99 -3.55
C LEU A 274 1.17 -3.66 -4.90
N PRO A 275 0.50 -2.99 -5.87
CA PRO A 275 0.13 -3.62 -7.13
C PRO A 275 1.30 -4.18 -7.95
N PRO A 276 2.45 -3.49 -8.10
CA PRO A 276 3.64 -4.08 -8.68
C PRO A 276 4.11 -5.35 -7.99
N LEU A 277 4.16 -5.37 -6.65
CA LEU A 277 4.57 -6.56 -5.90
C LEU A 277 3.58 -7.71 -6.05
N GLU A 278 2.27 -7.45 -6.13
CA GLU A 278 1.25 -8.47 -6.43
C GLU A 278 1.51 -9.14 -7.79
N ALA A 279 1.84 -8.34 -8.82
CA ALA A 279 2.21 -8.85 -10.14
C ALA A 279 3.49 -9.69 -10.11
N MET A 280 4.54 -9.17 -9.45
CA MET A 280 5.82 -9.88 -9.30
C MET A 280 5.66 -11.18 -8.52
N TYR A 281 4.80 -11.22 -7.51
CA TYR A 281 4.50 -12.43 -6.73
C TYR A 281 3.92 -13.54 -7.60
N LEU A 282 3.12 -13.17 -8.61
CA LEU A 282 2.60 -14.07 -9.64
C LEU A 282 3.57 -14.32 -10.81
N GLY A 283 4.82 -13.84 -10.69
CA GLY A 283 5.88 -14.07 -11.68
C GLY A 283 5.75 -13.24 -12.95
N LYS A 284 5.11 -12.07 -12.87
CA LYS A 284 4.92 -11.20 -14.04
C LYS A 284 5.97 -10.11 -14.10
N PRO A 285 6.48 -9.77 -15.30
CA PRO A 285 7.35 -8.61 -15.46
C PRO A 285 6.55 -7.34 -15.15
N VAL A 286 7.21 -6.39 -14.48
CA VAL A 286 6.62 -5.11 -14.10
C VAL A 286 7.40 -3.96 -14.72
N PHE A 287 6.65 -2.98 -15.24
CA PHE A 287 7.18 -1.76 -15.87
C PHE A 287 6.76 -0.57 -15.02
N LEU A 288 7.72 0.10 -14.41
CA LEU A 288 7.51 1.10 -13.36
C LEU A 288 8.09 2.46 -13.77
N SER A 289 7.60 3.55 -13.18
CA SER A 289 8.35 4.80 -13.23
C SER A 289 9.57 4.73 -12.30
N THR A 290 10.56 5.59 -12.57
CA THR A 290 11.74 5.79 -11.70
C THR A 290 11.45 6.68 -10.50
N LEU A 291 10.16 6.98 -10.24
CA LEU A 291 9.74 7.98 -9.26
C LEU A 291 9.36 7.34 -7.91
N THR A 292 9.61 8.10 -6.86
CA THR A 292 9.17 7.83 -5.48
C THR A 292 9.66 6.47 -4.94
N SER A 293 8.79 5.64 -4.37
CA SER A 293 9.15 4.33 -3.80
C SER A 293 9.26 3.20 -4.83
N LEU A 294 8.90 3.44 -6.10
CA LEU A 294 8.83 2.37 -7.09
C LEU A 294 10.20 1.74 -7.43
N PRO A 295 11.32 2.50 -7.53
CA PRO A 295 12.64 1.90 -7.70
C PRO A 295 13.06 1.01 -6.52
N GLU A 296 12.70 1.41 -5.29
CA GLU A 296 12.98 0.68 -4.07
C GLU A 296 12.20 -0.66 -4.02
N VAL A 297 10.93 -0.62 -4.45
CA VAL A 297 10.03 -1.77 -4.45
C VAL A 297 10.32 -2.72 -5.62
N GLY A 298 10.58 -2.21 -6.81
CA GLY A 298 10.87 -3.02 -7.99
C GLY A 298 12.27 -3.63 -7.97
N GLY A 299 13.24 -2.92 -7.38
CA GLY A 299 14.64 -3.34 -7.32
C GLY A 299 15.22 -3.61 -8.70
N ALA A 300 16.18 -4.54 -8.78
CA ALA A 300 16.80 -4.94 -10.04
C ALA A 300 15.93 -5.88 -10.90
N ASN A 301 14.73 -6.24 -10.41
CA ASN A 301 13.85 -7.21 -11.08
C ASN A 301 12.64 -6.52 -11.78
N ALA A 302 12.68 -5.20 -11.91
CA ALA A 302 11.68 -4.42 -12.64
C ALA A 302 12.30 -3.70 -13.82
N TYR A 303 11.52 -3.46 -14.85
CA TYR A 303 11.86 -2.57 -15.95
C TYR A 303 11.39 -1.16 -15.63
N PHE A 304 12.22 -0.16 -15.91
CA PHE A 304 11.91 1.22 -15.55
C PHE A 304 11.75 2.10 -16.79
N PHE A 305 10.72 2.94 -16.76
CA PHE A 305 10.56 4.02 -17.73
C PHE A 305 11.51 5.17 -17.36
N ASP A 306 12.60 5.34 -18.08
CA ASP A 306 13.56 6.44 -17.86
C ASP A 306 12.91 7.80 -18.11
N ASN A 307 11.97 7.86 -19.06
CA ASN A 307 11.07 8.97 -19.21
C ASN A 307 9.65 8.48 -19.53
N LEU A 308 8.66 9.35 -19.28
CA LEU A 308 7.26 9.02 -19.44
C LEU A 308 6.69 9.54 -20.79
N ASN A 309 7.55 9.69 -21.81
CA ASN A 309 7.11 9.87 -23.19
C ASN A 309 6.59 8.52 -23.72
N GLU A 310 5.46 8.55 -24.40
CA GLU A 310 4.70 7.37 -24.83
C GLU A 310 5.48 6.46 -25.78
N GLU A 311 6.29 7.03 -26.68
CA GLU A 311 7.12 6.27 -27.63
C GLU A 311 8.27 5.54 -26.89
N ASN A 312 8.95 6.24 -25.99
CA ASN A 312 9.99 5.64 -25.16
C ASN A 312 9.43 4.58 -24.21
N MET A 313 8.25 4.81 -23.65
CA MET A 313 7.57 3.79 -22.83
C MET A 313 7.27 2.54 -23.67
N ALA A 314 6.81 2.70 -24.92
CA ALA A 314 6.55 1.58 -25.80
C ALA A 314 7.82 0.81 -26.14
N LEU A 315 8.94 1.50 -26.37
CA LEU A 315 10.24 0.88 -26.60
C LEU A 315 10.68 0.06 -25.39
N THR A 316 10.63 0.66 -24.18
CA THR A 316 10.94 -0.02 -22.91
C THR A 316 10.09 -1.28 -22.73
N VAL A 317 8.79 -1.22 -23.05
CA VAL A 317 7.90 -2.39 -22.96
C VAL A 317 8.33 -3.49 -23.95
N ARG A 318 8.61 -3.15 -25.21
CA ARG A 318 9.06 -4.13 -26.20
C ARG A 318 10.36 -4.82 -25.80
N GLU A 319 11.37 -4.03 -25.40
CA GLU A 319 12.68 -4.53 -25.03
C GLU A 319 12.59 -5.38 -23.74
N GLY A 320 11.89 -4.90 -22.72
CA GLY A 320 11.71 -5.64 -21.47
C GLY A 320 10.89 -6.92 -21.63
N LEU A 321 9.89 -6.93 -22.53
CA LEU A 321 9.17 -8.17 -22.87
C LEU A 321 10.09 -9.16 -23.60
N ALA A 322 10.87 -8.70 -24.55
CA ALA A 322 11.82 -9.55 -25.27
C ALA A 322 12.87 -10.16 -24.31
N ASP A 323 13.41 -9.35 -23.42
CA ASP A 323 14.35 -9.78 -22.40
C ASP A 323 13.72 -10.81 -21.45
N PHE A 324 12.58 -10.48 -20.82
CA PHE A 324 11.90 -11.36 -19.86
C PHE A 324 11.53 -12.72 -20.48
N TYR A 325 11.00 -12.70 -21.69
CA TYR A 325 10.55 -13.92 -22.38
C TYR A 325 11.65 -14.66 -23.14
N SER A 326 12.90 -14.15 -23.12
CA SER A 326 14.06 -14.92 -23.59
C SER A 326 14.39 -16.08 -22.63
N HIS A 327 14.16 -15.90 -21.31
CA HIS A 327 14.35 -16.91 -20.27
C HIS A 327 13.19 -16.89 -19.26
N PRO A 328 11.95 -17.22 -19.69
CA PRO A 328 10.73 -16.88 -18.94
C PRO A 328 10.64 -17.57 -17.57
N THR A 329 11.10 -18.78 -17.44
CA THR A 329 11.08 -19.51 -16.16
C THR A 329 11.99 -18.85 -15.12
N GLU A 330 13.23 -18.59 -15.49
CA GLU A 330 14.23 -17.98 -14.60
C GLU A 330 13.86 -16.55 -14.21
N ALA A 331 13.38 -15.76 -15.18
CA ALA A 331 12.92 -14.40 -14.96
C ALA A 331 11.69 -14.38 -14.02
N ALA A 332 10.71 -15.25 -14.25
CA ALA A 332 9.52 -15.35 -13.39
C ALA A 332 9.88 -15.79 -11.96
N GLU A 333 10.85 -16.69 -11.79
CA GLU A 333 11.35 -17.06 -10.48
C GLU A 333 12.11 -15.92 -9.78
N ALA A 334 12.89 -15.15 -10.52
CA ALA A 334 13.64 -14.02 -9.98
C ALA A 334 12.69 -12.95 -9.44
N VAL A 335 11.65 -12.56 -10.18
CA VAL A 335 10.65 -11.56 -9.73
C VAL A 335 9.85 -12.10 -8.55
N ARG A 336 9.47 -13.39 -8.53
CA ARG A 336 8.78 -14.02 -7.38
C ARG A 336 9.66 -13.99 -6.13
N ARG A 337 10.92 -14.40 -6.22
CA ARG A 337 11.86 -14.36 -5.09
C ARG A 337 12.00 -12.96 -4.52
N HIS A 338 12.09 -11.95 -5.41
CA HIS A 338 12.15 -10.57 -4.98
C HIS A 338 10.87 -10.17 -4.21
N ALA A 339 9.69 -10.38 -4.78
CA ALA A 339 8.41 -10.04 -4.13
C ALA A 339 8.22 -10.80 -2.80
N ALA A 340 8.68 -12.05 -2.71
CA ALA A 340 8.60 -12.87 -1.50
C ALA A 340 9.47 -12.35 -0.34
N THR A 341 10.35 -11.38 -0.56
CA THR A 341 11.04 -10.69 0.53
C THR A 341 10.14 -9.72 1.29
N PHE A 342 9.05 -9.29 0.67
CA PHE A 342 8.05 -8.38 1.25
C PHE A 342 6.86 -9.18 1.78
N THR A 343 6.95 -9.70 3.01
CA THR A 343 5.85 -10.45 3.62
C THR A 343 5.21 -9.69 4.77
N TRP A 344 3.90 -9.86 4.95
CA TRP A 344 3.19 -9.31 6.10
C TRP A 344 3.69 -9.90 7.43
N SER A 345 4.17 -11.16 7.40
CA SER A 345 4.84 -11.78 8.53
C SER A 345 6.08 -11.01 8.95
N HIS A 346 6.98 -10.70 8.00
CA HIS A 346 8.20 -9.93 8.27
C HIS A 346 7.90 -8.49 8.71
N CYS A 347 6.90 -7.85 8.09
CA CYS A 347 6.39 -6.55 8.51
C CYS A 347 5.96 -6.56 9.98
N ALA A 348 5.13 -7.54 10.37
CA ALA A 348 4.66 -7.68 11.75
C ALA A 348 5.80 -8.01 12.71
N ASP A 349 6.77 -8.86 12.34
CA ASP A 349 7.94 -9.16 13.16
C ASP A 349 8.77 -7.90 13.42
N SER A 350 8.95 -7.06 12.40
CA SER A 350 9.65 -5.77 12.54
C SER A 350 8.93 -4.82 13.50
N TYR A 351 7.60 -4.75 13.44
CA TYR A 351 6.80 -3.99 14.42
C TYR A 351 6.91 -4.58 15.82
N ILE A 352 6.88 -5.90 15.97
CA ILE A 352 7.04 -6.56 17.28
C ILE A 352 8.41 -6.26 17.88
N GLN A 353 9.49 -6.32 17.11
CA GLN A 353 10.83 -5.94 17.57
C GLN A 353 10.87 -4.48 18.01
N LEU A 354 10.26 -3.58 17.24
CA LEU A 354 10.14 -2.17 17.64
C LEU A 354 9.36 -2.00 18.94
N TYR A 355 8.21 -2.68 19.09
CA TYR A 355 7.45 -2.64 20.35
C TYR A 355 8.26 -3.13 21.53
N LEU A 356 9.00 -4.23 21.39
CA LEU A 356 9.88 -4.75 22.46
C LEU A 356 10.97 -3.74 22.84
N LYS A 357 11.62 -3.12 21.85
CA LYS A 357 12.59 -2.04 22.05
C LYS A 357 11.98 -0.85 22.80
N LEU A 358 10.79 -0.41 22.42
CA LEU A 358 10.10 0.72 23.08
C LEU A 358 9.62 0.38 24.49
N LEU A 359 9.25 -0.87 24.75
CA LEU A 359 8.84 -1.35 26.06
C LEU A 359 10.01 -1.53 27.04
N SER A 360 11.25 -1.59 26.57
CA SER A 360 12.46 -1.70 27.38
C SER A 360 13.07 -0.34 27.77
N ARG A 361 12.66 0.75 27.11
CA ARG A 361 12.98 2.14 27.51
C ARG A 361 12.12 2.57 28.69
#